data_5a1aa168f8c4ad7fd64de3fa2140dc8a
#
_entry.id   5a1aa168f8c4ad7fd64de3fa2140dc8a
#
_cell.length_a   1.000
_cell.length_b   1.000
_cell.length_c   1.000
_cell.angle_alpha   90.00
_cell.angle_beta   90.00
_cell.angle_gamma   90.00
#
_symmetry.space_group_name_H-M   'P 1'
#
loop_
_entity.id
_entity.type
_entity.pdbx_description
1 polymer ?
#
loop_
_entity_poly.entity_id
_entity_poly.type
_entity_poly.pdbx_seq_one_letter_code
_entity_poly.pdbx_strand_id
1 'polypeptide(L)' 'MDKLRMQKKEPAGRKNGERRLFTSVNLRLEHAALVEEVALETGRTKTQVLGNMVQFAYDHIELYEEGEA' A
#
# COMPACT_ATOMS: atom_id res chain seq x y z
N MET A 1 -10.11 4.85 14.31
CA MET A 1 -8.95 4.20 13.79
C MET A 1 -7.81 5.16 13.71
N ASP A 2 -6.62 4.73 14.06
CA ASP A 2 -5.50 5.60 14.08
C ASP A 2 -4.98 5.86 12.70
N LYS A 3 -4.33 6.99 12.52
CA LYS A 3 -3.75 7.28 11.26
C LYS A 3 -2.44 6.58 11.11
N LEU A 4 -2.10 6.25 9.89
CA LEU A 4 -0.82 5.69 9.59
C LEU A 4 0.13 6.84 9.32
N ARG A 5 1.20 6.94 10.09
CA ARG A 5 2.13 8.04 9.93
C ARG A 5 3.42 7.55 9.30
N MET A 6 3.84 8.19 8.24
CA MET A 6 5.06 7.82 7.56
C MET A 6 5.84 9.06 7.24
N GLN A 7 7.16 8.94 7.36
CA GLN A 7 8.03 10.07 7.12
C GLN A 7 8.12 10.36 5.64
N LYS A 8 8.02 11.63 5.28
CA LYS A 8 8.17 11.99 3.90
C LYS A 8 9.62 12.01 3.54
N LYS A 9 9.94 11.44 2.40
CA LYS A 9 11.28 11.44 1.89
C LYS A 9 11.25 11.93 0.48
N GLU A 10 12.38 12.36 -0.01
CA GLU A 10 12.45 12.76 -1.36
C GLU A 10 12.18 11.58 -2.22
N PRO A 11 11.35 11.70 -3.21
CA PRO A 11 11.02 10.59 -4.05
C PRO A 11 12.19 10.22 -4.87
N ALA A 12 12.39 8.99 -5.03
CA ALA A 12 13.43 8.53 -5.85
C ALA A 12 12.81 7.96 -7.04
N GLY A 13 13.04 8.41 -8.02
CA GLY A 13 12.70 7.88 -9.22
C GLY A 13 11.44 7.36 -9.54
N ARG A 14 10.47 7.76 -9.61
CA ARG A 14 9.47 7.23 -9.75
C ARG A 14 8.65 7.42 -10.81
N LYS A 15 8.36 7.63 -11.57
CA LYS A 15 7.56 7.74 -12.57
C LYS A 15 7.41 6.68 -13.41
N ASN A 16 7.91 5.55 -13.22
CA ASN A 16 7.87 4.51 -14.05
C ASN A 16 6.62 3.90 -14.32
N GLY A 17 5.68 3.70 -13.72
CA GLY A 17 4.50 3.00 -14.02
C GLY A 17 3.36 3.83 -14.44
N GLU A 18 3.61 5.03 -14.83
CA GLU A 18 2.55 5.91 -15.08
C GLU A 18 1.64 5.48 -16.17
N ARG A 19 2.08 4.81 -17.16
CA ARG A 19 1.23 4.42 -18.23
C ARG A 19 0.75 3.01 -18.16
N ARG A 20 0.99 2.32 -17.07
CA ARG A 20 0.58 0.96 -16.94
C ARG A 20 -0.57 0.87 -15.98
N LEU A 21 -1.44 -0.10 -16.19
CA LEU A 21 -2.51 -0.33 -15.26
C LEU A 21 -2.01 -1.12 -14.05
N PHE A 22 -1.00 -1.95 -14.25
CA PHE A 22 -0.50 -2.77 -13.17
C PHE A 22 1.02 -2.75 -13.12
N THR A 23 1.54 -2.99 -11.96
CA THR A 23 2.97 -3.08 -11.79
C THR A 23 3.23 -4.16 -10.76
N SER A 24 4.46 -4.62 -10.67
CA SER A 24 4.82 -5.65 -9.73
C SER A 24 5.35 -5.05 -8.45
N VAL A 25 4.99 -5.64 -7.33
CA VAL A 25 5.47 -5.19 -6.05
C VAL A 25 5.83 -6.41 -5.24
N ASN A 26 6.94 -6.34 -4.51
CA ASN A 26 7.32 -7.43 -3.64
C ASN A 26 6.73 -7.22 -2.27
N LEU A 27 6.11 -8.25 -1.73
CA LEU A 27 5.57 -8.20 -0.40
C LEU A 27 6.24 -9.23 0.45
N ARG A 28 6.36 -8.96 1.73
CA ARG A 28 6.86 -9.96 2.65
C ARG A 28 5.82 -11.06 2.74
N LEU A 29 6.27 -12.26 3.01
CA LEU A 29 5.36 -13.39 3.06
C LEU A 29 4.25 -13.20 4.09
N GLU A 30 4.58 -12.59 5.21
CA GLU A 30 3.57 -12.38 6.23
C GLU A 30 2.48 -11.45 5.75
N HIS A 31 2.82 -10.45 4.94
CA HIS A 31 1.82 -9.53 4.44
C HIS A 31 1.03 -10.15 3.30
N ALA A 32 1.70 -10.96 2.49
CA ALA A 32 1.00 -11.64 1.42
C ALA A 32 -0.04 -12.60 2.00
N ALA A 33 0.26 -13.21 3.13
CA ALA A 33 -0.69 -14.13 3.75
C ALA A 33 -1.93 -13.38 4.24
N LEU A 34 -1.76 -12.17 4.73
CA LEU A 34 -2.91 -11.40 5.18
C LEU A 34 -3.82 -11.06 4.01
N VAL A 35 -3.23 -10.69 2.88
CA VAL A 35 -4.00 -10.37 1.70
C VAL A 35 -4.76 -11.62 1.22
N GLU A 36 -4.08 -12.76 1.26
CA GLU A 36 -4.71 -13.98 0.79
C GLU A 36 -5.88 -14.36 1.69
N GLU A 37 -5.72 -14.20 2.98
CA GLU A 37 -6.77 -14.55 3.91
C GLU A 37 -8.02 -13.72 3.65
N VAL A 38 -7.87 -12.42 3.45
CA VAL A 38 -9.01 -11.56 3.20
C VAL A 38 -9.62 -11.88 1.84
N ALA A 39 -8.78 -12.20 0.86
CA ALA A 39 -9.29 -12.53 -0.46
C ALA A 39 -10.18 -13.77 -0.40
N LEU A 40 -9.73 -14.78 0.36
CA LEU A 40 -10.52 -15.99 0.48
C LEU A 40 -11.83 -15.73 1.21
N GLU A 41 -11.79 -14.93 2.24
CA GLU A 41 -13.00 -14.67 3.00
C GLU A 41 -13.99 -13.81 2.27
N THR A 42 -13.55 -12.97 1.38
CA THR A 42 -14.45 -12.06 0.70
C THR A 42 -14.77 -12.50 -0.72
N GLY A 43 -14.10 -13.53 -1.21
CA GLY A 43 -14.32 -13.97 -2.57
C GLY A 43 -13.77 -13.03 -3.61
N ARG A 44 -12.78 -12.21 -3.24
CA ARG A 44 -12.20 -11.27 -4.17
C ARG A 44 -10.81 -11.73 -4.58
N THR A 45 -10.27 -11.14 -5.62
CA THR A 45 -8.93 -11.50 -6.02
C THR A 45 -7.93 -10.81 -5.11
N LYS A 46 -6.72 -11.34 -5.05
CA LYS A 46 -5.68 -10.74 -4.24
C LYS A 46 -5.37 -9.32 -4.70
N THR A 47 -5.40 -9.09 -6.01
CA THR A 47 -5.15 -7.76 -6.53
C THR A 47 -6.20 -6.77 -6.05
N GLN A 48 -7.47 -7.17 -6.04
CA GLN A 48 -8.52 -6.28 -5.57
C GLN A 48 -8.38 -5.99 -4.08
N VAL A 49 -8.08 -7.02 -3.30
CA VAL A 49 -7.93 -6.84 -1.87
C VAL A 49 -6.76 -5.93 -1.57
N LEU A 50 -5.63 -6.18 -2.22
CA LEU A 50 -4.45 -5.36 -1.98
C LEU A 50 -4.73 -3.93 -2.39
N GLY A 51 -5.38 -3.72 -3.52
CA GLY A 51 -5.71 -2.37 -3.96
C GLY A 51 -6.58 -1.65 -2.97
N ASN A 52 -7.57 -2.35 -2.41
CA ASN A 52 -8.46 -1.74 -1.44
C ASN A 52 -7.70 -1.39 -0.17
N MET A 53 -6.80 -2.27 0.25
CA MET A 53 -6.01 -2.01 1.45
C MET A 53 -5.10 -0.81 1.25
N VAL A 54 -4.50 -0.71 0.07
CA VAL A 54 -3.61 0.40 -0.22
C VAL A 54 -4.39 1.70 -0.24
N GLN A 55 -5.56 1.69 -0.87
CA GLN A 55 -6.38 2.89 -0.94
C GLN A 55 -6.81 3.33 0.46
N PHE A 56 -7.20 2.38 1.29
CA PHE A 56 -7.61 2.69 2.64
C PHE A 56 -6.44 3.28 3.42
N ALA A 57 -5.27 2.67 3.30
CA ALA A 57 -4.11 3.17 4.01
C ALA A 57 -3.71 4.55 3.52
N TYR A 58 -3.81 4.77 2.24
CA TYR A 58 -3.45 6.05 1.68
C TYR A 58 -4.38 7.13 2.22
N ASP A 59 -5.66 6.84 2.32
CA ASP A 59 -6.64 7.81 2.79
C ASP A 59 -6.46 8.12 4.26
N HIS A 60 -5.79 7.24 5.00
CA HIS A 60 -5.62 7.42 6.42
C HIS A 60 -4.16 7.59 6.83
N ILE A 61 -3.30 7.94 5.88
CA ILE A 61 -1.90 8.06 6.16
C ILE A 61 -1.56 9.51 6.48
N GLU A 62 -0.61 9.70 7.37
CA GLU A 62 -0.16 11.03 7.69
C GLU A 62 1.33 11.09 7.40
N LEU A 63 1.74 12.00 6.52
CA LEU A 63 3.13 12.11 6.15
C LEU A 63 3.77 13.27 6.89
N TYR A 64 5.03 13.10 7.25
CA TYR A 64 5.74 14.16 7.93
C TYR A 64 7.16 14.24 7.38
N GLU A 65 7.76 15.42 7.48
CA GLU A 65 9.09 15.61 6.97
C GLU A 65 10.10 15.27 7.99
N GLU A 66 11.28 14.89 7.53
CA GLU A 66 12.35 14.56 8.43
C GLU A 66 12.63 15.76 9.29
N GLY A 67 12.74 15.58 10.57
CA GLY A 67 12.98 16.70 11.45
C GLY A 67 11.74 17.18 12.18
N GLU A 68 10.57 16.81 11.69
CA GLU A 68 9.38 17.17 12.39
C GLU A 68 9.13 16.08 13.38
N ALA A 69 8.92 16.25 14.51
CA ALA A 69 8.78 15.14 15.38
C ALA A 69 7.38 14.81 15.77
#